data_a34f5022819d5c5935e555184008f2e7
#
_entry.id   a34f5022819d5c5935e555184008f2e7
#
_cell.length_a   1.000
_cell.length_b   1.000
_cell.length_c   1.000
_cell.angle_alpha   90.00
_cell.angle_beta   90.00
_cell.angle_gamma   90.00
#
_symmetry.space_group_name_H-M   'P 1'
#
loop_
_entity.id
_entity.type
_entity.pdbx_description
1 polymer ?
#
loop_
_entity_poly.entity_id
_entity_poly.type
_entity_poly.pdbx_seq_one_letter_code
_entity_poly.pdbx_strand_id
1 'polypeptide(L)'
;MANYNHKQTTATDDLVVGATANYPWKWIEPWVVSLERSGYTGKKAVIAFNNDAETIDQLLRRNFYIKHAPRANRLFQVDRFLFLWQLLRALKVRYVISTDTRDLVFQTNPSLWLERYLPPFRLNVSSECFAHRDSEWNDRGMAESFGEEVRSWMKDKLVYNAGCFAGESDIIRDLCLTIYLMTFTNPYPNPDQFALNVLIQMSPWKEMTRFTPMADGWACQGMAAVAVDPAQKEQSLAILTEKEPVVERAGCIYPANSAEPFCIVHQYDRNPHWCAPIRRKYREGATVREVQKT
;
A
#
# COMPACT_ATOMS: atom_id res chain seq x y z
N MET A 1 22.62 33.05 -7.58
CA MET A 1 21.22 32.62 -7.36
C MET A 1 20.77 31.90 -8.61
N ALA A 2 20.68 30.57 -8.57
CA ALA A 2 20.26 29.76 -9.73
C ALA A 2 18.73 29.73 -9.76
N ASN A 3 18.14 30.30 -10.79
CA ASN A 3 16.72 30.18 -11.09
C ASN A 3 16.41 28.71 -11.42
N TYR A 4 15.94 27.96 -10.41
CA TYR A 4 15.29 26.67 -10.65
C TYR A 4 13.89 26.96 -11.24
N ASN A 5 13.79 26.86 -12.56
CA ASN A 5 12.51 26.75 -13.23
C ASN A 5 11.81 25.46 -12.74
N HIS A 6 10.95 25.58 -11.73
CA HIS A 6 9.99 24.54 -11.41
C HIS A 6 9.02 24.41 -12.59
N LYS A 7 9.29 23.50 -13.53
CA LYS A 7 8.23 22.98 -14.37
C LYS A 7 7.15 22.45 -13.42
N GLN A 8 5.96 23.02 -13.49
CA GLN A 8 4.80 22.57 -12.77
C GLN A 8 4.54 21.10 -13.19
N THR A 9 4.87 20.15 -12.33
CA THR A 9 4.59 18.72 -12.54
C THR A 9 3.09 18.50 -12.33
N THR A 10 2.48 17.68 -13.18
CA THR A 10 1.03 17.42 -13.18
C THR A 10 0.72 16.03 -12.66
N ALA A 11 -0.54 15.72 -12.38
CA ALA A 11 -1.00 14.39 -11.96
C ALA A 11 -0.62 13.27 -12.95
N THR A 12 -0.37 13.59 -14.22
CA THR A 12 0.13 12.65 -15.24
C THR A 12 1.59 12.26 -15.03
N ASP A 13 2.33 12.99 -14.20
CA ASP A 13 3.71 12.69 -13.85
C ASP A 13 3.84 11.78 -12.61
N ASP A 14 2.77 11.35 -12.01
CA ASP A 14 2.77 10.42 -10.88
C ASP A 14 2.96 8.97 -11.33
N LEU A 15 3.38 8.11 -10.41
CA LEU A 15 3.60 6.69 -10.63
C LEU A 15 2.85 5.85 -9.62
N VAL A 16 1.97 4.97 -10.06
CA VAL A 16 1.52 3.82 -9.27
C VAL A 16 2.42 2.62 -9.60
N VAL A 17 2.98 2.01 -8.57
CA VAL A 17 3.87 0.86 -8.71
C VAL A 17 3.53 -0.22 -7.71
N GLY A 18 3.43 -1.47 -8.20
CA GLY A 18 3.26 -2.66 -7.37
C GLY A 18 4.36 -3.68 -7.63
N ALA A 19 4.47 -4.66 -6.74
CA ALA A 19 5.34 -5.81 -6.95
C ALA A 19 4.50 -7.09 -6.98
N THR A 20 4.86 -8.03 -7.86
CA THR A 20 4.17 -9.31 -8.00
C THR A 20 5.17 -10.44 -8.17
N ALA A 21 4.92 -11.57 -7.48
CA ALA A 21 5.79 -12.74 -7.52
C ALA A 21 4.95 -14.00 -7.75
N ASN A 22 5.09 -14.63 -8.93
CA ASN A 22 4.34 -15.84 -9.31
C ASN A 22 2.80 -15.69 -9.22
N TYR A 23 2.27 -14.47 -9.22
CA TYR A 23 0.82 -14.26 -9.16
C TYR A 23 0.22 -14.43 -10.57
N PRO A 24 -0.77 -15.31 -10.76
CA PRO A 24 -1.52 -15.39 -12.00
C PRO A 24 -2.39 -14.13 -12.17
N TRP A 25 -2.71 -13.81 -13.43
CA TRP A 25 -3.49 -12.62 -13.79
C TRP A 25 -4.73 -12.40 -12.91
N LYS A 26 -5.52 -13.44 -12.68
CA LYS A 26 -6.76 -13.38 -11.87
C LYS A 26 -6.59 -12.84 -10.45
N TRP A 27 -5.36 -12.83 -9.92
CA TRP A 27 -5.07 -12.31 -8.57
C TRP A 27 -4.72 -10.83 -8.57
N ILE A 28 -4.14 -10.32 -9.67
CA ILE A 28 -3.76 -8.90 -9.79
C ILE A 28 -4.74 -8.10 -10.66
N GLU A 29 -5.64 -8.77 -11.37
CA GLU A 29 -6.68 -8.14 -12.19
C GLU A 29 -7.50 -7.10 -11.42
N PRO A 30 -7.98 -7.37 -10.19
CA PRO A 30 -8.72 -6.37 -9.41
C PRO A 30 -7.91 -5.10 -9.14
N TRP A 31 -6.62 -5.22 -8.86
CA TRP A 31 -5.72 -4.10 -8.66
C TRP A 31 -5.59 -3.26 -9.93
N VAL A 32 -5.34 -3.90 -11.07
CA VAL A 32 -5.19 -3.23 -12.37
C VAL A 32 -6.49 -2.55 -12.81
N VAL A 33 -7.60 -3.30 -12.82
CA VAL A 33 -8.89 -2.78 -13.29
C VAL A 33 -9.43 -1.68 -12.38
N SER A 34 -9.23 -1.79 -11.07
CA SER A 34 -9.62 -0.73 -10.13
C SER A 34 -8.82 0.56 -10.33
N LEU A 35 -7.52 0.46 -10.58
CA LEU A 35 -6.69 1.62 -10.90
C LEU A 35 -7.17 2.33 -12.17
N GLU A 36 -7.48 1.58 -13.22
CA GLU A 36 -8.02 2.15 -14.46
C GLU A 36 -9.39 2.84 -14.24
N ARG A 37 -10.26 2.23 -13.44
CA ARG A 37 -11.59 2.78 -13.12
C ARG A 37 -11.56 3.92 -12.10
N SER A 38 -10.47 4.11 -11.36
CA SER A 38 -10.31 5.22 -10.40
C SER A 38 -10.15 6.60 -11.07
N GLY A 39 -9.99 6.64 -12.39
CA GLY A 39 -9.67 7.86 -13.12
C GLY A 39 -8.20 8.27 -13.06
N TYR A 40 -7.32 7.34 -12.65
CA TYR A 40 -5.88 7.56 -12.63
C TYR A 40 -5.31 7.64 -14.06
N THR A 41 -4.55 8.68 -14.36
CA THR A 41 -3.97 8.95 -15.68
C THR A 41 -2.44 8.96 -15.70
N GLY A 42 -1.80 8.75 -14.55
CA GLY A 42 -0.35 8.75 -14.42
C GLY A 42 0.32 7.48 -14.94
N LYS A 43 1.63 7.38 -14.72
CA LYS A 43 2.44 6.22 -15.09
C LYS A 43 2.10 5.01 -14.22
N LYS A 44 2.14 3.83 -14.81
CA LYS A 44 1.87 2.54 -14.15
C LYS A 44 3.08 1.63 -14.31
N ALA A 45 3.53 1.00 -13.23
CA ALA A 45 4.63 0.04 -13.28
C ALA A 45 4.39 -1.18 -12.41
N VAL A 46 5.01 -2.30 -12.78
CA VAL A 46 5.08 -3.51 -11.99
C VAL A 46 6.52 -4.01 -11.90
N ILE A 47 6.96 -4.33 -10.70
CA ILE A 47 8.18 -5.10 -10.45
C ILE A 47 7.78 -6.58 -10.48
N ALA A 48 8.17 -7.28 -11.54
CA ALA A 48 7.73 -8.64 -11.82
C ALA A 48 8.80 -9.66 -11.46
N PHE A 49 8.52 -10.51 -10.46
CA PHE A 49 9.34 -11.62 -10.03
C PHE A 49 8.74 -12.93 -10.55
N ASN A 50 9.33 -13.47 -11.62
CA ASN A 50 8.97 -14.79 -12.15
C ASN A 50 7.46 -14.98 -12.44
N ASN A 51 6.82 -13.96 -13.01
CA ASN A 51 5.42 -14.04 -13.45
C ASN A 51 5.32 -14.80 -14.78
N ASP A 52 4.15 -15.43 -15.00
CA ASP A 52 3.84 -16.09 -16.25
C ASP A 52 3.67 -15.11 -17.42
N ALA A 53 3.76 -15.64 -18.65
CA ALA A 53 3.68 -14.83 -19.87
C ALA A 53 2.29 -14.17 -20.04
N GLU A 54 1.22 -14.83 -19.61
CA GLU A 54 -0.14 -14.29 -19.66
C GLU A 54 -0.26 -13.03 -18.81
N THR A 55 0.21 -13.09 -17.55
CA THR A 55 0.20 -11.96 -16.63
C THR A 55 0.99 -10.78 -17.18
N ILE A 56 2.20 -11.03 -17.72
CA ILE A 56 3.04 -9.98 -18.32
C ILE A 56 2.36 -9.36 -19.55
N ASP A 57 1.80 -10.17 -20.44
CA ASP A 57 1.10 -9.70 -21.65
C ASP A 57 -0.12 -8.83 -21.31
N GLN A 58 -0.93 -9.23 -20.33
CA GLN A 58 -2.06 -8.45 -19.83
C GLN A 58 -1.64 -7.08 -19.28
N LEU A 59 -0.54 -7.01 -18.55
CA LEU A 59 0.02 -5.75 -18.03
C LEU A 59 0.53 -4.85 -19.15
N LEU A 60 1.27 -5.42 -20.13
CA LEU A 60 1.81 -4.67 -21.28
C LEU A 60 0.69 -4.08 -22.14
N ARG A 61 -0.38 -4.83 -22.43
CA ARG A 61 -1.57 -4.34 -23.16
C ARG A 61 -2.25 -3.15 -22.48
N ARG A 62 -2.07 -3.01 -21.17
CA ARG A 62 -2.60 -1.89 -20.36
C ARG A 62 -1.59 -0.79 -20.08
N ASN A 63 -0.49 -0.75 -20.85
CA ASN A 63 0.57 0.25 -20.76
C ASN A 63 1.27 0.30 -19.39
N PHE A 64 1.43 -0.85 -18.72
CA PHE A 64 2.31 -0.94 -17.57
C PHE A 64 3.76 -1.05 -18.00
N TYR A 65 4.64 -0.31 -17.36
CA TYR A 65 6.08 -0.55 -17.43
C TYR A 65 6.44 -1.78 -16.59
N ILE A 66 7.10 -2.75 -17.18
CA ILE A 66 7.51 -3.97 -16.48
C ILE A 66 9.00 -3.87 -16.12
N LYS A 67 9.27 -3.79 -14.82
CA LYS A 67 10.61 -3.96 -14.29
C LYS A 67 10.80 -5.44 -13.97
N HIS A 68 11.41 -6.18 -14.90
CA HIS A 68 11.78 -7.57 -14.63
C HIS A 68 12.82 -7.61 -13.50
N ALA A 69 12.52 -8.40 -12.49
CA ALA A 69 13.40 -8.71 -11.38
C ALA A 69 13.80 -10.18 -11.46
N PRO A 70 15.07 -10.54 -11.21
CA PRO A 70 15.46 -11.95 -11.10
C PRO A 70 14.70 -12.58 -9.94
N ARG A 71 14.65 -13.92 -9.92
CA ARG A 71 14.05 -14.63 -8.79
C ARG A 71 14.69 -14.14 -7.48
N ALA A 72 13.85 -13.71 -6.55
CA ALA A 72 14.31 -13.26 -5.26
C ALA A 72 15.16 -14.37 -4.58
N ASN A 73 16.34 -14.03 -4.12
CA ASN A 73 17.21 -14.99 -3.45
C ASN A 73 16.67 -15.39 -2.06
N ARG A 74 15.79 -14.56 -1.49
CA ARG A 74 15.17 -14.75 -0.17
C ARG A 74 13.68 -14.41 -0.21
N LEU A 75 13.36 -13.14 0.07
CA LEU A 75 11.99 -12.63 0.23
C LEU A 75 11.73 -11.56 -0.82
N PHE A 76 10.77 -11.76 -1.70
CA PHE A 76 10.41 -10.74 -2.69
C PHE A 76 9.91 -9.45 -2.04
N GLN A 77 9.34 -9.55 -0.84
CA GLN A 77 8.90 -8.40 -0.03
C GLN A 77 10.06 -7.44 0.29
N VAL A 78 11.27 -7.98 0.48
CA VAL A 78 12.48 -7.18 0.70
C VAL A 78 13.05 -6.70 -0.64
N ASP A 79 13.20 -7.61 -1.59
CA ASP A 79 13.85 -7.30 -2.88
C ASP A 79 13.05 -6.25 -3.69
N ARG A 80 11.72 -6.17 -3.53
CA ARG A 80 10.90 -5.15 -4.20
C ARG A 80 11.40 -3.73 -3.95
N PHE A 81 11.93 -3.44 -2.78
CA PHE A 81 12.44 -2.10 -2.44
C PHE A 81 13.72 -1.77 -3.21
N LEU A 82 14.63 -2.72 -3.41
CA LEU A 82 15.81 -2.52 -4.25
C LEU A 82 15.41 -2.21 -5.70
N PHE A 83 14.46 -2.98 -6.26
CA PHE A 83 14.05 -2.78 -7.65
C PHE A 83 13.22 -1.52 -7.83
N LEU A 84 12.44 -1.10 -6.82
CA LEU A 84 11.76 0.18 -6.83
C LEU A 84 12.77 1.34 -6.77
N TRP A 85 13.77 1.27 -5.92
CA TRP A 85 14.87 2.24 -5.90
C TRP A 85 15.56 2.35 -7.27
N GLN A 86 15.91 1.23 -7.92
CA GLN A 86 16.51 1.23 -9.25
C GLN A 86 15.58 1.88 -10.29
N LEU A 87 14.28 1.59 -10.24
CA LEU A 87 13.28 2.17 -11.13
C LEU A 87 13.22 3.68 -10.98
N LEU A 88 13.18 4.18 -9.75
CA LEU A 88 13.06 5.60 -9.45
C LEU A 88 14.34 6.39 -9.73
N ARG A 89 15.50 5.74 -9.87
CA ARG A 89 16.71 6.37 -10.39
C ARG A 89 16.63 6.66 -11.90
N ALA A 90 15.85 5.88 -12.62
CA ALA A 90 15.70 6.01 -14.07
C ALA A 90 14.49 6.86 -14.48
N LEU A 91 13.47 6.95 -13.63
CA LEU A 91 12.22 7.65 -13.93
C LEU A 91 12.17 9.00 -13.19
N LYS A 92 11.74 10.02 -13.93
CA LYS A 92 11.37 11.32 -13.35
C LYS A 92 9.86 11.32 -13.16
N VAL A 93 9.42 11.30 -11.90
CA VAL A 93 8.01 11.36 -11.51
C VAL A 93 7.86 12.28 -10.31
N ARG A 94 6.65 12.79 -10.10
CA ARG A 94 6.32 13.69 -8.98
C ARG A 94 6.06 12.88 -7.71
N TYR A 95 4.93 12.17 -7.69
CA TYR A 95 4.58 11.27 -6.60
C TYR A 95 4.71 9.81 -7.01
N VAL A 96 5.06 8.98 -6.04
CA VAL A 96 5.08 7.52 -6.16
C VAL A 96 4.08 6.94 -5.17
N ILE A 97 3.18 6.11 -5.66
CA ILE A 97 2.23 5.33 -4.88
C ILE A 97 2.67 3.87 -4.96
N SER A 98 3.31 3.38 -3.89
CA SER A 98 3.78 1.99 -3.78
C SER A 98 2.74 1.15 -3.09
N THR A 99 2.31 0.06 -3.73
CA THR A 99 1.22 -0.78 -3.22
C THR A 99 1.51 -2.27 -3.36
N ASP A 100 0.86 -3.06 -2.51
CA ASP A 100 0.65 -4.47 -2.79
C ASP A 100 -0.31 -4.63 -3.99
N THR A 101 -0.30 -5.80 -4.65
CA THR A 101 -1.05 -6.01 -5.90
C THR A 101 -2.15 -7.05 -5.80
N ARG A 102 -2.04 -8.00 -4.87
CA ARG A 102 -2.95 -9.14 -4.78
C ARG A 102 -4.26 -8.81 -4.08
N ASP A 103 -4.19 -8.01 -3.04
CA ASP A 103 -5.25 -7.77 -2.06
C ASP A 103 -5.54 -6.28 -1.86
N LEU A 104 -5.29 -5.47 -2.89
CA LEU A 104 -5.51 -4.04 -2.88
C LEU A 104 -6.31 -3.60 -4.11
N VAL A 105 -7.26 -2.68 -3.90
CA VAL A 105 -8.01 -2.01 -4.97
C VAL A 105 -8.09 -0.51 -4.74
N PHE A 106 -8.22 0.25 -5.84
CA PHE A 106 -8.42 1.69 -5.82
C PHE A 106 -9.91 1.99 -6.00
N GLN A 107 -10.46 2.88 -5.19
CA GLN A 107 -11.84 3.34 -5.35
C GLN A 107 -11.92 4.76 -5.93
N THR A 108 -10.89 5.58 -5.69
CA THR A 108 -10.75 6.91 -6.27
C THR A 108 -9.33 7.16 -6.75
N ASN A 109 -9.10 8.29 -7.42
CA ASN A 109 -7.80 8.63 -7.97
C ASN A 109 -6.79 9.00 -6.88
N PRO A 110 -5.72 8.21 -6.69
CA PRO A 110 -4.75 8.44 -5.61
C PRO A 110 -3.92 9.71 -5.80
N SER A 111 -3.70 10.16 -7.03
CA SER A 111 -2.99 11.42 -7.28
C SER A 111 -3.74 12.62 -6.75
N LEU A 112 -5.07 12.66 -6.96
CA LEU A 112 -5.91 13.76 -6.46
C LEU A 112 -5.95 13.79 -4.93
N TRP A 113 -5.96 12.63 -4.29
CA TRP A 113 -5.87 12.57 -2.84
C TRP A 113 -4.54 13.14 -2.34
N LEU A 114 -3.41 12.75 -2.93
CA LEU A 114 -2.09 13.25 -2.57
C LEU A 114 -1.95 14.75 -2.80
N GLU A 115 -2.42 15.27 -3.93
CA GLU A 115 -2.42 16.72 -4.20
C GLU A 115 -3.13 17.52 -3.11
N ARG A 116 -4.26 17.00 -2.64
CA ARG A 116 -5.09 17.69 -1.65
C ARG A 116 -4.56 17.59 -0.23
N TYR A 117 -4.00 16.44 0.13
CA TYR A 117 -3.78 16.10 1.55
C TYR A 117 -2.32 15.86 1.94
N LEU A 118 -1.40 15.61 0.99
CA LEU A 118 0.00 15.37 1.34
C LEU A 118 0.71 16.63 1.85
N PRO A 119 0.64 17.79 1.18
CA PRO A 119 1.33 18.98 1.65
C PRO A 119 0.89 19.41 3.06
N PRO A 120 1.82 19.87 3.93
CA PRO A 120 3.23 20.17 3.66
C PRO A 120 4.17 18.97 3.81
N PHE A 121 3.65 17.77 4.04
CA PHE A 121 4.45 16.54 4.18
C PHE A 121 4.94 16.04 2.81
N ARG A 122 5.88 15.11 2.83
CA ARG A 122 6.52 14.54 1.65
C ARG A 122 6.35 13.02 1.53
N LEU A 123 6.00 12.36 2.64
CA LEU A 123 5.72 10.93 2.75
C LEU A 123 4.36 10.73 3.40
N ASN A 124 3.53 9.84 2.87
CA ASN A 124 2.26 9.41 3.42
C ASN A 124 2.31 7.92 3.77
N VAL A 125 1.94 7.59 4.98
CA VAL A 125 1.83 6.21 5.47
C VAL A 125 0.45 5.97 6.05
N SER A 126 -0.08 4.75 5.91
CA SER A 126 -1.41 4.37 6.33
C SER A 126 -1.41 3.59 7.64
N SER A 127 -2.12 4.09 8.63
CA SER A 127 -2.29 3.43 9.93
C SER A 127 -3.14 2.17 9.84
N GLU A 128 -2.77 1.17 10.62
CA GLU A 128 -3.60 0.00 10.94
C GLU A 128 -4.44 0.20 12.22
N CYS A 129 -4.49 1.43 12.77
CA CYS A 129 -5.34 1.86 13.89
C CYS A 129 -5.05 1.22 15.26
N PHE A 130 -4.00 0.41 15.39
CA PHE A 130 -3.59 -0.20 16.65
C PHE A 130 -2.10 -0.01 16.92
N ALA A 131 -1.69 -0.13 18.18
CA ALA A 131 -0.29 -0.05 18.56
C ALA A 131 0.42 -1.41 18.35
N HIS A 132 1.75 -1.38 18.24
CA HIS A 132 2.53 -2.61 18.07
C HIS A 132 2.22 -3.66 19.13
N ARG A 133 2.09 -3.25 20.40
CA ARG A 133 1.76 -4.15 21.53
C ARG A 133 0.39 -4.80 21.44
N ASP A 134 -0.54 -4.24 20.67
CA ASP A 134 -1.91 -4.75 20.53
C ASP A 134 -2.00 -5.90 19.50
N SER A 135 -0.89 -6.21 18.81
CA SER A 135 -0.78 -7.27 17.84
C SER A 135 0.44 -8.13 18.12
N GLU A 136 0.22 -9.37 18.53
CA GLU A 136 1.30 -10.33 18.81
C GLU A 136 2.30 -10.46 17.63
N TRP A 137 1.78 -10.47 16.40
CA TRP A 137 2.63 -10.54 15.22
C TRP A 137 3.54 -9.32 15.07
N ASN A 138 3.01 -8.11 15.27
CA ASN A 138 3.80 -6.87 15.19
C ASN A 138 4.77 -6.74 16.34
N ASP A 139 4.35 -7.06 17.56
CA ASP A 139 5.18 -6.96 18.76
C ASP A 139 6.36 -7.94 18.71
N ARG A 140 6.08 -9.22 18.43
CA ARG A 140 7.10 -10.26 18.28
C ARG A 140 8.01 -9.99 17.08
N GLY A 141 7.45 -9.63 15.93
CA GLY A 141 8.22 -9.35 14.73
C GLY A 141 9.16 -8.16 14.89
N MET A 142 8.79 -7.15 15.67
CA MET A 142 9.68 -6.03 16.01
C MET A 142 10.86 -6.51 16.84
N ALA A 143 10.63 -7.34 17.86
CA ALA A 143 11.69 -7.93 18.69
C ALA A 143 12.65 -8.80 17.87
N GLU A 144 12.11 -9.73 17.06
CA GLU A 144 12.90 -10.64 16.25
C GLU A 144 13.65 -9.95 15.10
N SER A 145 13.13 -8.83 14.60
CA SER A 145 13.79 -8.07 13.54
C SER A 145 14.84 -7.09 14.04
N PHE A 146 14.60 -6.41 15.17
CA PHE A 146 15.42 -5.28 15.62
C PHE A 146 15.83 -5.35 17.10
N GLY A 147 15.43 -6.38 17.82
CA GLY A 147 15.78 -6.59 19.23
C GLY A 147 14.83 -5.93 20.23
N GLU A 148 14.95 -6.31 21.49
CA GLU A 148 14.04 -5.91 22.58
C GLU A 148 14.07 -4.43 22.90
N GLU A 149 15.18 -3.75 22.68
CA GLU A 149 15.30 -2.32 22.91
C GLU A 149 14.41 -1.54 21.92
N VAL A 150 14.50 -1.87 20.62
CA VAL A 150 13.67 -1.26 19.58
C VAL A 150 12.20 -1.63 19.77
N ARG A 151 11.89 -2.90 20.09
CA ARG A 151 10.53 -3.32 20.45
C ARG A 151 9.96 -2.46 21.58
N SER A 152 10.70 -2.29 22.67
CA SER A 152 10.28 -1.50 23.83
C SER A 152 10.00 -0.04 23.47
N TRP A 153 10.79 0.54 22.56
CA TRP A 153 10.61 1.90 22.06
C TRP A 153 9.38 2.01 21.14
N MET A 154 9.06 0.96 20.36
CA MET A 154 7.99 0.96 19.37
C MET A 154 6.63 0.52 19.93
N LYS A 155 6.57 -0.21 21.04
CA LYS A 155 5.37 -0.90 21.55
C LYS A 155 4.10 -0.06 21.61
N ASP A 156 4.21 1.23 21.99
CA ASP A 156 3.09 2.16 22.15
C ASP A 156 2.78 2.99 20.90
N LYS A 157 3.56 2.81 19.82
CA LYS A 157 3.36 3.52 18.55
C LYS A 157 2.38 2.74 17.67
N LEU A 158 1.60 3.49 16.87
CA LEU A 158 0.70 2.89 15.89
C LEU A 158 1.48 2.13 14.81
N VAL A 159 0.89 1.06 14.32
CA VAL A 159 1.40 0.30 13.17
C VAL A 159 0.99 1.01 11.87
N TYR A 160 1.95 1.14 10.94
CA TYR A 160 1.76 1.65 9.59
C TYR A 160 2.11 0.57 8.57
N ASN A 161 1.21 0.35 7.61
CA ASN A 161 1.31 -0.78 6.69
C ASN A 161 2.29 -0.53 5.55
N ALA A 162 3.27 -1.43 5.36
CA ALA A 162 4.26 -1.35 4.29
C ALA A 162 3.73 -1.76 2.90
N GLY A 163 2.54 -2.30 2.83
CA GLY A 163 1.86 -2.65 1.57
C GLY A 163 1.14 -1.47 0.90
N CYS A 164 1.12 -0.28 1.53
CA CYS A 164 0.49 0.91 0.95
C CYS A 164 1.09 2.20 1.53
N PHE A 165 2.04 2.80 0.83
CA PHE A 165 2.60 4.11 1.17
C PHE A 165 2.84 4.94 -0.10
N ALA A 166 2.90 6.27 0.04
CA ALA A 166 3.06 7.17 -1.08
C ALA A 166 3.84 8.44 -0.68
N GLY A 167 4.40 9.13 -1.66
CA GLY A 167 5.10 10.39 -1.39
C GLY A 167 5.85 10.94 -2.58
N GLU A 168 6.64 11.97 -2.35
CA GLU A 168 7.52 12.53 -3.36
C GLU A 168 8.57 11.51 -3.82
N SER A 169 8.88 11.52 -5.11
CA SER A 169 9.69 10.49 -5.75
C SER A 169 11.07 10.30 -5.14
N ASP A 170 11.75 11.38 -4.78
CA ASP A 170 13.06 11.33 -4.14
C ASP A 170 12.99 10.75 -2.72
N ILE A 171 11.96 11.09 -1.97
CA ILE A 171 11.72 10.55 -0.63
C ILE A 171 11.42 9.04 -0.69
N ILE A 172 10.54 8.63 -1.59
CA ILE A 172 10.22 7.19 -1.76
C ILE A 172 11.46 6.42 -2.24
N ARG A 173 12.25 6.98 -3.15
CA ARG A 173 13.50 6.37 -3.61
C ARG A 173 14.46 6.11 -2.45
N ASP A 174 14.71 7.12 -1.63
CA ASP A 174 15.69 7.02 -0.54
C ASP A 174 15.16 6.13 0.60
N LEU A 175 13.84 6.19 0.89
CA LEU A 175 13.16 5.27 1.82
C LEU A 175 13.32 3.81 1.38
N CYS A 176 13.10 3.52 0.11
CA CYS A 176 13.20 2.16 -0.42
C CYS A 176 14.62 1.60 -0.27
N LEU A 177 15.66 2.37 -0.60
CA LEU A 177 17.04 1.92 -0.39
C LEU A 177 17.31 1.65 1.10
N THR A 178 16.86 2.54 1.96
CA THR A 178 17.07 2.42 3.41
C THR A 178 16.36 1.17 3.96
N ILE A 179 15.10 0.94 3.61
CA ILE A 179 14.37 -0.28 4.00
C ILE A 179 15.12 -1.53 3.51
N TYR A 180 15.54 -1.55 2.24
CA TYR A 180 16.29 -2.69 1.70
C TYR A 180 17.56 -2.96 2.50
N LEU A 181 18.39 -1.94 2.77
CA LEU A 181 19.64 -2.08 3.52
C LEU A 181 19.43 -2.54 4.97
N MET A 182 18.32 -2.15 5.60
CA MET A 182 17.96 -2.60 6.95
C MET A 182 17.48 -4.05 7.00
N THR A 183 16.99 -4.58 5.88
CA THR A 183 16.23 -5.84 5.88
C THR A 183 16.83 -6.97 5.06
N PHE A 184 17.80 -6.70 4.16
CA PHE A 184 18.30 -7.72 3.24
C PHE A 184 19.00 -8.89 3.92
N THR A 185 19.54 -8.73 5.13
CA THR A 185 20.13 -9.78 5.94
C THR A 185 19.23 -10.29 7.07
N ASN A 186 18.05 -9.67 7.26
CA ASN A 186 17.16 -10.00 8.36
C ASN A 186 16.49 -11.38 8.12
N PRO A 187 16.56 -12.32 9.07
CA PRO A 187 15.99 -13.66 8.91
C PRO A 187 14.46 -13.71 9.07
N TYR A 188 13.85 -12.69 9.67
CA TYR A 188 12.41 -12.66 9.91
C TYR A 188 11.61 -12.54 8.60
N PRO A 189 10.48 -13.23 8.45
CA PRO A 189 9.58 -13.01 7.32
C PRO A 189 8.92 -11.62 7.42
N ASN A 190 8.87 -10.88 6.29
CA ASN A 190 8.32 -9.53 6.18
C ASN A 190 8.97 -8.47 7.11
N PRO A 191 10.30 -8.37 7.15
CA PRO A 191 10.99 -7.39 8.01
C PRO A 191 10.81 -5.95 7.52
N ASP A 192 10.34 -5.76 6.29
CA ASP A 192 10.03 -4.48 5.66
C ASP A 192 8.94 -3.69 6.40
N GLN A 193 7.93 -4.38 6.94
CA GLN A 193 6.90 -3.77 7.79
C GLN A 193 7.53 -3.10 9.01
N PHE A 194 8.43 -3.78 9.70
CA PHE A 194 9.08 -3.27 10.91
C PHE A 194 10.10 -2.19 10.59
N ALA A 195 10.88 -2.34 9.50
CA ALA A 195 11.82 -1.33 9.04
C ALA A 195 11.14 -0.02 8.69
N LEU A 196 10.03 -0.06 7.93
CA LEU A 196 9.23 1.14 7.66
C LEU A 196 8.81 1.81 8.96
N ASN A 197 8.23 1.05 9.90
CA ASN A 197 7.71 1.59 11.15
C ASN A 197 8.80 2.22 12.03
N VAL A 198 9.99 1.64 12.07
CA VAL A 198 11.15 2.23 12.77
C VAL A 198 11.59 3.53 12.09
N LEU A 199 11.79 3.51 10.77
CA LEU A 199 12.28 4.66 10.01
C LEU A 199 11.40 5.89 10.15
N ILE A 200 10.08 5.74 9.97
CA ILE A 200 9.15 6.87 10.04
C ILE A 200 9.02 7.47 11.45
N GLN A 201 9.58 6.84 12.47
CA GLN A 201 9.66 7.40 13.84
C GLN A 201 10.99 8.08 14.13
N MET A 202 11.95 8.03 13.20
CA MET A 202 13.27 8.63 13.31
C MET A 202 13.42 9.86 12.43
N SER A 203 14.17 10.87 12.89
CA SER A 203 14.59 11.99 12.04
C SER A 203 15.54 11.50 10.93
N PRO A 204 15.48 12.04 9.72
CA PRO A 204 14.59 13.11 9.24
C PRO A 204 13.22 12.61 8.73
N TRP A 205 12.96 11.30 8.70
CA TRP A 205 11.74 10.72 8.14
C TRP A 205 10.48 11.18 8.86
N LYS A 206 10.57 11.26 10.20
CA LYS A 206 9.42 11.60 11.05
C LYS A 206 8.82 12.97 10.69
N GLU A 207 9.65 13.96 10.45
CA GLU A 207 9.24 15.33 10.16
C GLU A 207 8.62 15.47 8.77
N MET A 208 8.99 14.58 7.85
CA MET A 208 8.47 14.53 6.48
C MET A 208 7.22 13.68 6.34
N THR A 209 6.86 12.90 7.37
CA THR A 209 5.80 11.89 7.28
C THR A 209 4.45 12.44 7.71
N ARG A 210 3.45 12.31 6.84
CA ARG A 210 2.03 12.34 7.19
C ARG A 210 1.63 10.97 7.72
N PHE A 211 1.35 10.91 9.01
CA PHE A 211 0.83 9.72 9.69
C PHE A 211 -0.69 9.68 9.52
N THR A 212 -1.17 9.02 8.47
CA THR A 212 -2.57 9.10 8.06
C THR A 212 -3.41 8.03 8.74
N PRO A 213 -4.38 8.40 9.60
CA PRO A 213 -5.36 7.48 10.15
C PRO A 213 -6.32 7.00 9.05
N MET A 214 -7.00 5.87 9.27
CA MET A 214 -8.01 5.38 8.31
C MET A 214 -9.15 6.39 8.10
N ALA A 215 -9.55 7.10 9.15
CA ALA A 215 -10.61 8.12 9.07
C ALA A 215 -10.36 9.22 8.05
N ASP A 216 -9.09 9.50 7.68
CA ASP A 216 -8.73 10.47 6.64
C ASP A 216 -9.01 9.96 5.20
N GLY A 217 -9.43 8.71 5.04
CA GLY A 217 -9.89 8.16 3.77
C GLY A 217 -8.80 7.81 2.75
N TRP A 218 -7.50 7.80 3.13
CA TRP A 218 -6.44 7.35 2.24
C TRP A 218 -6.54 5.86 1.95
N ALA A 219 -6.40 5.02 2.99
CA ALA A 219 -6.48 3.58 2.82
C ALA A 219 -7.21 2.91 3.97
N CYS A 220 -8.18 2.06 3.64
CA CYS A 220 -8.76 1.10 4.57
C CYS A 220 -7.82 -0.11 4.67
N GLN A 221 -7.39 -0.45 5.87
CA GLN A 221 -6.60 -1.65 6.14
C GLN A 221 -7.54 -2.77 6.58
N GLY A 222 -7.73 -3.78 5.73
CA GLY A 222 -8.73 -4.83 5.93
C GLY A 222 -8.52 -5.67 7.19
N MET A 223 -7.27 -5.89 7.59
CA MET A 223 -6.94 -6.54 8.87
C MET A 223 -7.46 -5.76 10.08
N ALA A 224 -7.51 -4.44 9.96
CA ALA A 224 -7.97 -3.54 11.00
C ALA A 224 -9.49 -3.32 10.98
N ALA A 225 -10.12 -3.42 9.83
CA ALA A 225 -11.50 -3.02 9.63
C ALA A 225 -12.52 -4.13 9.98
N VAL A 226 -12.11 -5.40 10.03
CA VAL A 226 -13.06 -6.53 10.17
C VAL A 226 -12.50 -7.69 10.96
N ALA A 227 -13.34 -8.24 11.83
CA ALA A 227 -13.12 -9.53 12.46
C ALA A 227 -13.23 -10.65 11.42
N VAL A 228 -12.10 -11.29 11.11
CA VAL A 228 -12.03 -12.37 10.12
C VAL A 228 -12.57 -13.69 10.68
N ASP A 229 -12.41 -13.91 11.98
CA ASP A 229 -12.85 -15.12 12.68
C ASP A 229 -13.44 -14.72 14.05
N PRO A 230 -14.67 -15.17 14.39
CA PRO A 230 -15.24 -14.97 15.73
C PRO A 230 -14.35 -15.49 16.87
N ALA A 231 -13.54 -16.54 16.62
CA ALA A 231 -12.59 -17.07 17.59
C ALA A 231 -11.33 -16.19 17.74
N GLN A 232 -10.96 -15.41 16.72
CA GLN A 232 -9.88 -14.43 16.76
C GLN A 232 -10.35 -13.04 17.22
N LYS A 233 -11.66 -12.86 17.40
CA LYS A 233 -12.29 -11.60 17.84
C LYS A 233 -11.76 -11.08 19.16
N GLU A 234 -11.32 -11.97 20.04
CA GLU A 234 -10.87 -11.57 21.37
C GLU A 234 -9.50 -10.87 21.38
N GLN A 235 -8.67 -11.02 20.31
CA GLN A 235 -7.29 -10.58 20.37
C GLN A 235 -6.94 -9.28 19.63
N SER A 236 -7.68 -8.85 18.61
CA SER A 236 -7.21 -7.67 17.84
C SER A 236 -8.27 -6.73 17.28
N LEU A 237 -9.48 -7.18 17.02
CA LEU A 237 -10.37 -6.48 16.09
C LEU A 237 -11.51 -5.70 16.75
N ALA A 238 -11.91 -6.03 17.97
CA ALA A 238 -12.86 -5.22 18.72
C ALA A 238 -12.32 -3.79 19.00
N ILE A 239 -10.99 -3.68 19.17
CA ILE A 239 -10.31 -2.41 19.39
C ILE A 239 -10.38 -1.51 18.15
N LEU A 240 -10.47 -2.07 16.97
CA LEU A 240 -10.28 -1.39 15.69
C LEU A 240 -11.57 -0.86 15.09
N THR A 241 -12.63 -1.66 15.16
CA THR A 241 -13.96 -1.28 14.65
C THR A 241 -14.60 -0.16 15.46
N GLU A 242 -14.23 0.01 16.72
CA GLU A 242 -14.74 1.08 17.57
C GLU A 242 -14.03 2.42 17.37
N LYS A 243 -12.72 2.41 17.07
CA LYS A 243 -11.93 3.65 16.94
C LYS A 243 -12.09 4.32 15.58
N GLU A 244 -12.08 3.55 14.51
CA GLU A 244 -12.20 4.06 13.14
C GLU A 244 -13.17 3.18 12.35
N PRO A 245 -14.49 3.31 12.59
CA PRO A 245 -15.48 2.44 11.99
C PRO A 245 -15.54 2.63 10.46
N VAL A 246 -15.78 1.49 9.80
CA VAL A 246 -15.83 1.37 8.34
C VAL A 246 -17.20 0.86 7.93
N VAL A 247 -17.77 1.42 6.87
CA VAL A 247 -19.06 1.01 6.32
C VAL A 247 -18.98 0.71 4.83
N GLU A 248 -19.78 -0.26 4.38
CA GLU A 248 -19.99 -0.51 2.95
C GLU A 248 -21.28 0.18 2.50
N ARG A 249 -21.19 0.88 1.36
CA ARG A 249 -22.34 1.51 0.70
C ARG A 249 -22.22 1.31 -0.80
N ALA A 250 -23.22 0.68 -1.41
CA ALA A 250 -23.26 0.45 -2.87
C ALA A 250 -21.98 -0.16 -3.46
N GLY A 251 -21.41 -1.16 -2.79
CA GLY A 251 -20.19 -1.86 -3.21
C GLY A 251 -18.89 -1.04 -3.13
N CYS A 252 -18.90 0.06 -2.35
CA CYS A 252 -17.72 0.82 -1.99
C CYS A 252 -17.55 0.87 -0.47
N ILE A 253 -16.30 0.98 -0.01
CA ILE A 253 -15.92 1.03 1.39
C ILE A 253 -15.62 2.47 1.79
N TYR A 254 -16.19 2.92 2.90
CA TYR A 254 -16.11 4.30 3.40
C TYR A 254 -15.64 4.33 4.86
N PRO A 255 -14.92 5.38 5.28
CA PRO A 255 -14.93 5.75 6.68
C PRO A 255 -16.38 6.03 7.11
N ALA A 256 -16.80 5.58 8.28
CA ALA A 256 -18.23 5.64 8.67
C ALA A 256 -18.81 7.06 8.64
N ASN A 257 -18.00 8.05 8.98
CA ASN A 257 -18.38 9.46 9.05
C ASN A 257 -18.01 10.27 7.80
N SER A 258 -17.67 9.61 6.67
CA SER A 258 -17.28 10.27 5.42
C SER A 258 -18.35 10.08 4.34
N ALA A 259 -18.55 11.12 3.53
CA ALA A 259 -19.29 11.03 2.28
C ALA A 259 -18.44 10.51 1.11
N GLU A 260 -17.10 10.59 1.23
CA GLU A 260 -16.15 10.11 0.22
C GLU A 260 -15.67 8.70 0.59
N PRO A 261 -15.58 7.76 -0.37
CA PRO A 261 -15.03 6.44 -0.12
C PRO A 261 -13.53 6.52 0.18
N PHE A 262 -13.00 5.47 0.79
CA PHE A 262 -11.54 5.32 0.84
C PHE A 262 -10.94 5.39 -0.55
N CYS A 263 -9.78 6.04 -0.68
CA CYS A 263 -9.05 6.04 -1.94
C CYS A 263 -8.58 4.62 -2.29
N ILE A 264 -8.11 3.89 -1.29
CA ILE A 264 -7.58 2.53 -1.41
C ILE A 264 -8.28 1.61 -0.41
N VAL A 265 -8.57 0.37 -0.80
CA VAL A 265 -8.96 -0.71 0.11
C VAL A 265 -7.89 -1.80 0.00
N HIS A 266 -7.12 -1.95 1.05
CA HIS A 266 -6.04 -2.94 1.16
C HIS A 266 -6.47 -4.11 2.03
N GLN A 267 -5.93 -5.30 1.77
CA GLN A 267 -6.25 -6.54 2.48
C GLN A 267 -7.76 -6.88 2.46
N TYR A 268 -8.44 -6.52 1.37
CA TYR A 268 -9.87 -6.79 1.22
C TYR A 268 -10.22 -8.30 1.27
N ASP A 269 -9.25 -9.15 0.99
CA ASP A 269 -9.40 -10.60 1.03
C ASP A 269 -9.43 -11.16 2.45
N ARG A 270 -9.09 -10.36 3.46
CA ARG A 270 -9.22 -10.71 4.88
C ARG A 270 -10.68 -10.61 5.37
N ASN A 271 -11.53 -9.91 4.64
CA ASN A 271 -12.95 -9.83 4.92
C ASN A 271 -13.74 -10.72 3.95
N PRO A 272 -14.36 -11.81 4.42
CA PRO A 272 -15.16 -12.71 3.58
C PRO A 272 -16.31 -12.00 2.85
N HIS A 273 -16.91 -10.97 3.47
CA HIS A 273 -18.00 -10.20 2.85
C HIS A 273 -17.52 -9.27 1.73
N TRP A 274 -16.25 -8.85 1.74
CA TRP A 274 -15.69 -7.95 0.72
C TRP A 274 -14.99 -8.70 -0.42
N CYS A 275 -14.38 -9.83 -0.12
CA CYS A 275 -13.51 -10.53 -1.08
C CYS A 275 -14.22 -10.85 -2.41
N ALA A 276 -15.37 -11.53 -2.34
CA ALA A 276 -16.09 -11.94 -3.54
C ALA A 276 -16.74 -10.76 -4.29
N PRO A 277 -17.44 -9.81 -3.63
CA PRO A 277 -17.97 -8.61 -4.28
C PRO A 277 -16.90 -7.74 -4.95
N ILE A 278 -15.78 -7.46 -4.26
CA ILE A 278 -14.70 -6.64 -4.83
C ILE A 278 -14.07 -7.32 -6.04
N ARG A 279 -13.74 -8.61 -5.97
CA ARG A 279 -13.22 -9.36 -7.12
C ARG A 279 -14.19 -9.38 -8.29
N ARG A 280 -15.49 -9.48 -8.05
CA ARG A 280 -16.52 -9.42 -9.11
C ARG A 280 -16.60 -8.02 -9.71
N LYS A 281 -16.62 -6.99 -8.88
CA LYS A 281 -16.68 -5.58 -9.30
C LYS A 281 -15.53 -5.19 -10.21
N TYR A 282 -14.31 -5.66 -9.91
CA TYR A 282 -13.11 -5.28 -10.64
C TYR A 282 -12.59 -6.37 -11.58
N ARG A 283 -13.50 -7.19 -12.10
CA ARG A 283 -13.23 -8.06 -13.26
C ARG A 283 -13.37 -7.30 -14.58
N GLU A 284 -12.59 -7.72 -15.58
CA GLU A 284 -12.76 -7.27 -16.96
C GLU A 284 -14.15 -7.70 -17.47
N GLY A 285 -14.83 -6.81 -18.17
CA GLY A 285 -16.18 -7.06 -18.69
C GLY A 285 -17.33 -6.96 -17.68
N ALA A 286 -17.05 -6.76 -16.38
CA ALA A 286 -18.11 -6.49 -15.41
C ALA A 286 -18.76 -5.13 -15.69
N THR A 287 -20.06 -5.11 -15.97
CA THR A 287 -20.82 -3.88 -16.20
C THR A 287 -21.34 -3.32 -14.89
N VAL A 288 -21.50 -1.98 -14.82
CA VAL A 288 -22.03 -1.27 -13.65
C VAL A 288 -23.43 -1.81 -13.24
N ARG A 289 -24.21 -2.36 -14.17
CA ARG A 289 -25.54 -2.95 -13.91
C ARG A 289 -25.49 -4.28 -13.14
N GLU A 290 -24.40 -5.05 -13.22
CA GLU A 290 -24.27 -6.31 -12.49
C GLU A 290 -23.88 -6.09 -11.02
N VAL A 291 -23.27 -4.94 -10.71
CA VAL A 291 -22.82 -4.58 -9.36
C VAL A 291 -23.98 -4.09 -8.49
N GLN A 292 -25.08 -3.59 -9.07
CA GLN A 292 -26.22 -3.01 -8.34
C GLN A 292 -27.33 -4.04 -8.02
N LYS A 293 -27.18 -5.31 -8.40
CA LYS A 293 -28.20 -6.35 -8.20
C LYS A 293 -27.91 -7.31 -7.03
N THR A 294 -26.91 -6.99 -6.23
CA THR A 294 -26.56 -7.71 -4.97
C THR A 294 -26.54 -6.75 -3.81
#